data_bb28d03fe1ee02009ce18bcaeadd26ff
#
_entry.id   bb28d03fe1ee02009ce18bcaeadd26ff
#
_cell.length_a   1.000
_cell.length_b   1.000
_cell.length_c   1.000
_cell.angle_alpha   90.00
_cell.angle_beta   90.00
_cell.angle_gamma   90.00
#
_symmetry.space_group_name_H-M   'P 1'
#
loop_
_entity.id
_entity.type
_entity.pdbx_description
1 polymer ?
#
loop_
_entity_poly.entity_id
_entity_poly.type
_entity_poly.pdbx_seq_one_letter_code
_entity_poly.pdbx_strand_id
1 'polypeptide(L)'
;VANRATSALYRYTPYVPNQAALRANWGYGDACSAYGNRNFYNMFTNWFGSTRGYEVYGGILDGYNSAGGARVLGNPTMNESCGLKNQGCYQVFDRGVVYWTKALGGHAVRKGKIHQRWFELGLEYSVLGYPVGNQVDGIKGGGSYQNFEGGAILYHPQTGAHENYGGIRETY
;
A
#
# COMPACT_ATOMS: atom_id res chain seq x y z
N VAL A 1 1.10 27.12 6.47
CA VAL A 1 1.61 25.75 6.31
C VAL A 1 0.57 24.76 6.78
N ALA A 2 0.04 24.95 7.97
CA ALA A 2 -0.99 24.09 8.54
C ALA A 2 -2.25 24.02 7.65
N ASN A 3 -2.66 25.14 7.10
CA ASN A 3 -3.79 25.25 6.21
C ASN A 3 -3.69 24.38 4.97
N ARG A 4 -2.53 24.37 4.37
CA ARG A 4 -2.26 23.57 3.18
C ARG A 4 -2.26 22.09 3.48
N ALA A 5 -1.79 21.77 4.68
CA ALA A 5 -1.68 20.40 5.07
C ALA A 5 -3.05 19.74 5.30
N THR A 6 -4.05 20.46 5.79
CA THR A 6 -5.34 19.89 6.17
C THR A 6 -6.12 19.32 4.98
N SER A 7 -6.18 20.02 3.83
CA SER A 7 -6.90 19.48 2.68
C SER A 7 -6.22 18.25 2.11
N ALA A 8 -4.89 18.21 2.05
CA ALA A 8 -4.18 17.04 1.57
C ALA A 8 -4.40 15.86 2.52
N LEU A 9 -4.41 16.08 3.82
CA LEU A 9 -4.73 15.06 4.80
C LEU A 9 -6.11 14.45 4.55
N TYR A 10 -7.13 15.26 4.38
CA TYR A 10 -8.47 14.76 4.13
C TYR A 10 -8.63 14.03 2.82
N ARG A 11 -7.86 14.39 1.83
CA ARG A 11 -7.90 13.74 0.52
C ARG A 11 -7.11 12.44 0.47
N TYR A 12 -5.98 12.42 1.15
CA TYR A 12 -4.97 11.40 0.90
C TYR A 12 -4.63 10.55 2.10
N THR A 13 -5.21 10.85 3.25
CA THR A 13 -4.97 10.10 4.48
C THR A 13 -6.27 9.56 5.03
N PRO A 14 -6.77 8.45 4.50
CA PRO A 14 -8.01 7.86 5.00
C PRO A 14 -7.89 7.40 6.46
N TYR A 15 -6.69 7.31 6.95
CA TYR A 15 -6.45 6.82 8.29
C TYR A 15 -6.36 7.88 9.35
N VAL A 16 -6.25 9.12 9.11
CA VAL A 16 -6.08 10.07 10.22
C VAL A 16 -7.26 9.93 11.20
N PRO A 17 -7.00 9.46 12.40
CA PRO A 17 -8.06 9.35 13.39
C PRO A 17 -8.59 10.75 13.70
N ASN A 18 -9.88 10.86 13.82
CA ASN A 18 -10.49 12.11 14.20
C ASN A 18 -10.17 13.28 13.24
N GLN A 19 -10.40 13.05 11.95
CA GLN A 19 -10.21 14.09 10.93
C GLN A 19 -11.02 15.36 11.23
N ALA A 20 -12.20 15.22 11.83
CA ALA A 20 -13.01 16.36 12.21
C ALA A 20 -12.33 17.22 13.27
N ALA A 21 -11.70 16.62 14.27
CA ALA A 21 -10.95 17.37 15.28
C ALA A 21 -9.70 18.03 14.69
N LEU A 22 -9.02 17.36 13.79
CA LEU A 22 -7.90 17.94 13.07
C LEU A 22 -8.33 19.16 12.26
N ARG A 23 -9.44 19.05 11.54
CA ARG A 23 -10.00 20.17 10.79
C ARG A 23 -10.40 21.32 11.72
N ALA A 24 -11.05 21.03 12.84
CA ALA A 24 -11.45 22.03 13.81
C ALA A 24 -10.24 22.77 14.41
N ASN A 25 -9.19 22.05 14.74
CA ASN A 25 -7.97 22.63 15.32
C ASN A 25 -7.19 23.49 14.33
N TRP A 26 -7.17 23.06 13.08
CA TRP A 26 -6.38 23.73 12.04
C TRP A 26 -7.22 24.66 11.18
N GLY A 27 -8.51 24.39 11.07
CA GLY A 27 -9.48 25.29 10.46
C GLY A 27 -9.43 25.42 8.94
N TYR A 28 -8.90 24.45 8.21
CA TYR A 28 -8.41 24.79 6.91
C TYR A 28 -8.56 23.79 5.81
N GLY A 29 -9.72 23.37 5.53
CA GLY A 29 -9.99 22.39 4.49
C GLY A 29 -9.26 22.61 3.17
N ASP A 30 -9.21 23.83 2.69
CA ASP A 30 -8.80 24.10 1.30
C ASP A 30 -7.32 24.39 1.11
N ALA A 31 -6.69 25.02 2.09
CA ALA A 31 -5.30 25.45 1.95
C ALA A 31 -4.32 24.27 1.79
N CYS A 32 -4.72 23.11 2.23
CA CYS A 32 -3.89 21.92 2.16
C CYS A 32 -3.79 21.30 0.78
N SER A 33 -4.66 21.65 -0.15
CA SER A 33 -4.57 21.15 -1.52
C SER A 33 -3.28 21.53 -2.22
N ALA A 34 -2.59 22.57 -1.77
CA ALA A 34 -1.29 22.95 -2.32
C ALA A 34 -0.19 21.91 -2.07
N TYR A 35 -0.41 20.99 -1.15
CA TYR A 35 0.49 19.85 -0.94
C TYR A 35 0.24 18.71 -1.90
N GLY A 36 -0.78 18.81 -2.77
CA GLY A 36 -1.06 17.78 -3.76
C GLY A 36 -1.40 16.45 -3.12
N ASN A 37 -0.68 15.43 -3.49
CA ASN A 37 -0.93 14.05 -3.06
C ASN A 37 -0.29 13.66 -1.72
N ARG A 38 0.25 14.61 -1.00
CA ARG A 38 0.89 14.28 0.27
C ARG A 38 -0.11 13.98 1.36
N ASN A 39 0.22 12.98 2.12
CA ASN A 39 -0.53 12.56 3.29
C ASN A 39 -0.09 13.40 4.50
N PHE A 40 -1.05 13.85 5.31
CA PHE A 40 -0.76 14.58 6.52
C PHE A 40 -0.44 13.75 7.71
N TYR A 41 -0.37 12.44 7.57
CA TYR A 41 -0.05 11.55 8.67
C TYR A 41 1.21 12.02 9.40
N ASN A 42 2.23 12.35 8.64
CA ASN A 42 3.49 12.86 9.20
C ASN A 42 3.28 14.14 10.01
N MET A 43 2.57 15.08 9.43
CA MET A 43 2.33 16.36 10.08
C MET A 43 1.46 16.24 11.31
N PHE A 44 0.44 15.40 11.23
CA PHE A 44 -0.44 15.12 12.36
C PHE A 44 0.34 14.51 13.54
N THR A 45 1.15 13.52 13.29
CA THR A 45 1.91 12.85 14.34
C THR A 45 2.95 13.76 14.96
N ASN A 46 3.62 14.58 14.17
CA ASN A 46 4.58 15.56 14.67
C ASN A 46 3.91 16.64 15.52
N TRP A 47 2.75 17.12 15.09
CA TRP A 47 1.99 18.10 15.84
C TRP A 47 1.57 17.61 17.21
N PHE A 48 1.17 16.36 17.32
CA PHE A 48 0.73 15.73 18.57
C PHE A 48 1.86 15.04 19.35
N GLY A 49 3.10 15.34 19.01
CA GLY A 49 4.25 14.85 19.75
C GLY A 49 4.69 13.42 19.42
N SER A 50 4.16 12.86 18.36
CA SER A 50 4.68 11.58 17.84
C SER A 50 6.03 11.81 17.15
N THR A 51 6.95 10.92 17.39
CA THR A 51 8.26 10.95 16.75
C THR A 51 8.29 10.27 15.38
N ARG A 52 7.15 9.71 14.96
CA ARG A 52 7.05 8.95 13.71
C ARG A 52 5.98 9.55 12.83
N GLY A 53 6.41 10.38 11.91
CA GLY A 53 5.53 10.84 10.85
C GLY A 53 6.11 10.47 9.51
N TYR A 54 5.33 9.76 8.70
CA TYR A 54 5.75 9.34 7.37
C TYR A 54 4.74 9.84 6.34
N GLU A 55 5.25 10.41 5.27
CA GLU A 55 4.40 10.87 4.17
C GLU A 55 3.99 9.69 3.28
N VAL A 56 2.73 9.69 2.87
CA VAL A 56 2.23 8.77 1.85
C VAL A 56 1.59 9.60 0.74
N TYR A 57 2.03 9.43 -0.49
CA TYR A 57 1.58 10.25 -1.61
C TYR A 57 1.70 9.53 -2.96
N GLY A 58 1.21 10.16 -4.02
CA GLY A 58 1.36 9.67 -5.39
C GLY A 58 0.84 8.26 -5.61
N GLY A 59 1.55 7.49 -6.40
CA GLY A 59 1.17 6.13 -6.75
C GLY A 59 1.20 5.15 -5.57
N ILE A 60 2.04 5.39 -4.58
CA ILE A 60 2.01 4.61 -3.33
C ILE A 60 0.68 4.84 -2.61
N LEU A 61 0.22 6.08 -2.51
CA LEU A 61 -1.06 6.39 -1.88
C LEU A 61 -2.24 5.77 -2.64
N ASP A 62 -2.19 5.80 -3.97
CA ASP A 62 -3.22 5.15 -4.81
C ASP A 62 -3.28 3.64 -4.52
N GLY A 63 -2.14 2.98 -4.45
CA GLY A 63 -2.05 1.56 -4.10
C GLY A 63 -2.51 1.27 -2.67
N TYR A 64 -2.16 2.13 -1.73
CA TYR A 64 -2.61 2.06 -0.35
C TYR A 64 -4.14 2.12 -0.23
N ASN A 65 -4.74 3.12 -0.87
CA ASN A 65 -6.19 3.29 -0.86
C ASN A 65 -6.92 2.16 -1.59
N SER A 66 -6.39 1.72 -2.72
CA SER A 66 -6.95 0.61 -3.50
C SER A 66 -6.98 -0.70 -2.71
N ALA A 67 -5.99 -0.93 -1.87
CA ALA A 67 -5.91 -2.12 -1.03
C ALA A 67 -6.83 -2.09 0.20
N GLY A 68 -7.43 -0.95 0.49
CA GLY A 68 -8.31 -0.78 1.65
C GLY A 68 -7.78 0.18 2.72
N GLY A 69 -6.66 0.84 2.47
CA GLY A 69 -6.09 1.86 3.33
C GLY A 69 -5.72 1.35 4.72
N ALA A 70 -5.93 2.17 5.71
CA ALA A 70 -5.56 1.87 7.10
C ALA A 70 -6.25 0.63 7.68
N ARG A 71 -7.45 0.34 7.23
CA ARG A 71 -8.16 -0.87 7.67
C ARG A 71 -7.39 -2.14 7.35
N VAL A 72 -6.78 -2.18 6.18
CA VAL A 72 -6.08 -3.36 5.66
C VAL A 72 -4.59 -3.28 5.94
N LEU A 73 -3.95 -2.15 5.64
CA LEU A 73 -2.50 -2.00 5.70
C LEU A 73 -1.98 -1.35 6.98
N GLY A 74 -2.83 -0.66 7.73
CA GLY A 74 -2.39 0.09 8.92
C GLY A 74 -1.67 1.37 8.56
N ASN A 75 -0.76 1.78 9.44
CA ASN A 75 0.00 3.01 9.29
C ASN A 75 1.31 2.80 8.53
N PRO A 76 1.83 3.84 7.87
CA PRO A 76 3.18 3.75 7.32
C PRO A 76 4.22 3.62 8.44
N THR A 77 5.24 2.81 8.19
CA THR A 77 6.35 2.60 9.14
C THR A 77 7.66 3.18 8.65
N MET A 78 7.69 3.67 7.43
CA MET A 78 8.82 4.36 6.82
C MET A 78 8.32 5.28 5.69
N ASN A 79 9.18 6.17 5.22
CA ASN A 79 8.92 6.91 4.00
C ASN A 79 9.11 6.05 2.75
N GLU A 80 8.57 6.50 1.63
CA GLU A 80 8.81 5.88 0.34
C GLU A 80 10.31 5.75 0.06
N SER A 81 10.70 4.61 -0.47
CA SER A 81 12.06 4.32 -0.92
C SER A 81 12.03 3.86 -2.37
N CYS A 82 12.90 4.41 -3.20
CA CYS A 82 12.97 4.12 -4.62
C CYS A 82 14.32 3.52 -5.01
N GLY A 83 14.42 3.05 -6.24
CA GLY A 83 15.63 2.41 -6.75
C GLY A 83 15.49 0.91 -6.95
N LEU A 84 14.27 0.37 -6.89
CA LEU A 84 14.00 -1.01 -7.23
C LEU A 84 14.03 -1.22 -8.75
N LYS A 85 13.85 -2.46 -9.19
CA LYS A 85 13.75 -2.84 -10.59
C LYS A 85 12.77 -1.92 -11.33
N ASN A 86 13.13 -1.51 -12.54
CA ASN A 86 12.34 -0.60 -13.39
C ASN A 86 12.03 0.75 -12.71
N GLN A 87 12.97 1.26 -11.91
CA GLN A 87 12.82 2.50 -11.15
C GLN A 87 11.64 2.48 -10.19
N GLY A 88 11.31 1.29 -9.69
CA GLY A 88 10.21 1.10 -8.76
C GLY A 88 10.47 1.70 -7.39
N CYS A 89 9.40 1.97 -6.70
CA CYS A 89 9.38 2.47 -5.33
C CYS A 89 8.53 1.57 -4.45
N TYR A 90 8.77 1.63 -3.15
CA TYR A 90 7.95 0.91 -2.18
C TYR A 90 7.84 1.70 -0.89
N GLN A 91 6.82 1.38 -0.13
CA GLN A 91 6.65 1.89 1.22
C GLN A 91 6.04 0.80 2.10
N VAL A 92 6.62 0.65 3.30
CA VAL A 92 6.19 -0.37 4.26
C VAL A 92 5.15 0.21 5.22
N PHE A 93 4.14 -0.58 5.46
CA PHE A 93 3.05 -0.31 6.40
C PHE A 93 2.98 -1.40 7.47
N ASP A 94 2.18 -1.21 8.50
CA ASP A 94 2.04 -2.18 9.59
C ASP A 94 1.72 -3.59 9.09
N ARG A 95 0.84 -3.71 8.10
CA ARG A 95 0.32 -4.99 7.63
C ARG A 95 0.52 -5.26 6.13
N GLY A 96 1.45 -4.56 5.51
CA GLY A 96 1.78 -4.80 4.10
C GLY A 96 2.81 -3.85 3.56
N VAL A 97 3.07 -3.98 2.27
CA VAL A 97 4.00 -3.13 1.53
C VAL A 97 3.30 -2.71 0.24
N VAL A 98 3.35 -1.44 -0.10
CA VAL A 98 2.89 -0.96 -1.40
C VAL A 98 4.10 -0.79 -2.29
N TYR A 99 4.02 -1.34 -3.49
CA TYR A 99 5.01 -1.20 -4.56
C TYR A 99 4.44 -0.37 -5.68
N TRP A 100 5.26 0.46 -6.26
CA TRP A 100 4.87 1.32 -7.37
C TRP A 100 5.90 1.27 -8.48
N THR A 101 5.41 1.22 -9.71
CA THR A 101 6.19 1.51 -10.91
C THR A 101 5.37 2.41 -11.83
N LYS A 102 6.06 3.14 -12.69
CA LYS A 102 5.38 4.01 -13.66
C LYS A 102 4.44 3.24 -14.58
N ALA A 103 4.82 2.02 -14.96
CA ALA A 103 4.03 1.20 -15.89
C ALA A 103 2.80 0.56 -15.24
N LEU A 104 2.89 0.18 -13.95
CA LEU A 104 1.87 -0.62 -13.29
C LEU A 104 1.03 0.16 -12.28
N GLY A 105 1.52 1.33 -11.83
CA GLY A 105 0.92 2.03 -10.71
C GLY A 105 1.26 1.39 -9.37
N GLY A 106 0.52 1.75 -8.33
CA GLY A 106 0.74 1.25 -6.97
C GLY A 106 -0.13 0.04 -6.66
N HIS A 107 0.49 -0.99 -6.11
CA HIS A 107 -0.18 -2.21 -5.67
C HIS A 107 0.38 -2.70 -4.34
N ALA A 108 -0.50 -3.13 -3.45
CA ALA A 108 -0.11 -3.62 -2.13
C ALA A 108 0.04 -5.14 -2.12
N VAL A 109 1.04 -5.61 -1.38
CA VAL A 109 1.15 -7.01 -0.96
C VAL A 109 1.01 -7.04 0.55
N ARG A 110 -0.05 -7.68 1.06
CA ARG A 110 -0.31 -7.75 2.50
C ARG A 110 0.65 -8.75 3.17
N LYS A 111 1.03 -8.46 4.40
CA LYS A 111 1.78 -9.42 5.20
C LYS A 111 0.98 -10.73 5.34
N GLY A 112 1.63 -11.84 5.10
CA GLY A 112 1.01 -13.16 5.15
C GLY A 112 1.74 -14.17 4.28
N LYS A 113 1.09 -15.28 4.00
CA LYS A 113 1.71 -16.41 3.30
C LYS A 113 2.04 -16.10 1.84
N ILE A 114 1.22 -15.29 1.17
CA ILE A 114 1.49 -14.87 -0.21
C ILE A 114 2.75 -14.00 -0.25
N HIS A 115 2.85 -13.01 0.66
CA HIS A 115 4.03 -12.16 0.74
C HIS A 115 5.28 -12.97 1.07
N GLN A 116 5.18 -13.90 2.02
CA GLN A 116 6.29 -14.78 2.39
C GLN A 116 6.78 -15.58 1.19
N ARG A 117 5.86 -16.19 0.42
CA ARG A 117 6.24 -16.95 -0.78
C ARG A 117 6.89 -16.08 -1.83
N TRP A 118 6.35 -14.89 -2.09
CA TRP A 118 6.94 -13.96 -3.03
C TRP A 118 8.35 -13.50 -2.60
N PHE A 119 8.54 -13.27 -1.31
CA PHE A 119 9.86 -12.97 -0.74
C PHE A 119 10.85 -14.12 -0.99
N GLU A 120 10.44 -15.34 -0.75
CA GLU A 120 11.29 -16.54 -0.99
C GLU A 120 11.68 -16.68 -2.47
N LEU A 121 10.82 -16.26 -3.37
CA LEU A 121 11.09 -16.30 -4.82
C LEU A 121 12.00 -15.17 -5.31
N GLY A 122 12.20 -14.12 -4.54
CA GLY A 122 13.07 -12.99 -4.88
C GLY A 122 12.33 -11.68 -5.16
N LEU A 123 11.10 -11.55 -4.70
CA LEU A 123 10.29 -10.33 -4.84
C LEU A 123 10.15 -9.89 -6.31
N GLU A 124 10.27 -8.60 -6.59
CA GLU A 124 10.14 -8.04 -7.93
C GLU A 124 11.24 -8.50 -8.91
N TYR A 125 12.33 -9.06 -8.40
CA TYR A 125 13.40 -9.62 -9.22
C TYR A 125 13.13 -11.07 -9.63
N SER A 126 12.10 -11.69 -9.07
CA SER A 126 11.67 -13.03 -9.45
C SER A 126 11.00 -13.07 -10.82
N VAL A 127 10.73 -14.26 -11.31
CA VAL A 127 9.94 -14.46 -12.55
C VAL A 127 8.55 -13.87 -12.44
N LEU A 128 8.00 -13.76 -11.23
CA LEU A 128 6.70 -13.15 -11.00
C LEU A 128 6.69 -11.63 -11.19
N GLY A 129 7.80 -10.96 -10.95
CA GLY A 129 7.86 -9.49 -11.03
C GLY A 129 7.01 -8.80 -9.95
N TYR A 130 6.49 -7.63 -10.29
CA TYR A 130 5.67 -6.82 -9.38
C TYR A 130 4.23 -7.30 -9.28
N PRO A 131 3.54 -6.99 -8.17
CA PRO A 131 2.10 -7.21 -8.09
C PRO A 131 1.36 -6.32 -9.10
N VAL A 132 0.32 -6.86 -9.72
CA VAL A 132 -0.52 -6.16 -10.70
C VAL A 132 -1.98 -6.04 -10.25
N GLY A 133 -2.29 -6.49 -9.05
CA GLY A 133 -3.62 -6.40 -8.47
C GLY A 133 -3.57 -6.63 -6.97
N ASN A 134 -4.70 -6.45 -6.33
CA ASN A 134 -4.83 -6.69 -4.89
C ASN A 134 -5.02 -8.17 -4.59
N GLN A 135 -4.70 -8.57 -3.37
CA GLN A 135 -5.02 -9.91 -2.89
C GLN A 135 -6.54 -10.11 -2.86
N VAL A 136 -6.99 -11.22 -3.37
CA VAL A 136 -8.39 -11.66 -3.34
C VAL A 136 -8.52 -12.79 -2.34
N ASP A 137 -9.39 -12.61 -1.37
CA ASP A 137 -9.66 -13.57 -0.31
C ASP A 137 -10.99 -14.31 -0.56
N GLY A 138 -11.23 -15.34 0.22
CA GLY A 138 -12.52 -16.04 0.24
C GLY A 138 -12.78 -16.92 -0.99
N ILE A 139 -11.76 -17.34 -1.68
CA ILE A 139 -11.92 -18.36 -2.71
C ILE A 139 -12.20 -19.73 -2.07
N LYS A 140 -12.62 -20.70 -2.88
CA LYS A 140 -13.03 -22.02 -2.40
C LYS A 140 -12.03 -22.59 -1.37
N GLY A 141 -12.55 -23.07 -0.27
CA GLY A 141 -11.75 -23.66 0.79
C GLY A 141 -11.03 -22.66 1.71
N GLY A 142 -11.42 -21.37 1.68
CA GLY A 142 -10.81 -20.35 2.52
C GLY A 142 -9.45 -19.85 2.02
N GLY A 143 -9.18 -20.06 0.74
CA GLY A 143 -7.96 -19.62 0.12
C GLY A 143 -7.97 -18.16 -0.31
N SER A 144 -6.83 -17.71 -0.81
CA SER A 144 -6.64 -16.39 -1.41
C SER A 144 -5.61 -16.45 -2.54
N TYR A 145 -5.61 -15.42 -3.37
CA TYR A 145 -4.60 -15.29 -4.42
C TYR A 145 -4.25 -13.85 -4.68
N GLN A 146 -3.12 -13.65 -5.33
CA GLN A 146 -2.70 -12.35 -5.83
C GLN A 146 -2.00 -12.52 -7.17
N ASN A 147 -2.30 -11.61 -8.09
CA ASN A 147 -1.70 -11.58 -9.42
C ASN A 147 -0.45 -10.71 -9.44
N PHE A 148 0.55 -11.18 -10.17
CA PHE A 148 1.82 -10.54 -10.45
C PHE A 148 2.03 -10.47 -11.96
N GLU A 149 3.03 -9.73 -12.43
CA GLU A 149 3.32 -9.61 -13.86
C GLU A 149 3.50 -10.96 -14.56
N GLY A 150 4.23 -11.88 -13.95
CA GLY A 150 4.58 -13.18 -14.52
C GLY A 150 3.68 -14.34 -14.12
N GLY A 151 2.66 -14.10 -13.30
CA GLY A 151 1.80 -15.18 -12.81
C GLY A 151 0.98 -14.80 -11.61
N ALA A 152 0.77 -15.73 -10.72
CA ALA A 152 0.02 -15.53 -9.48
C ALA A 152 0.61 -16.34 -8.35
N ILE A 153 0.33 -15.95 -7.12
CA ILE A 153 0.52 -16.80 -5.95
C ILE A 153 -0.85 -17.13 -5.39
N LEU A 154 -1.10 -18.41 -5.21
CA LEU A 154 -2.31 -18.94 -4.61
C LEU A 154 -1.98 -19.46 -3.22
N TYR A 155 -2.81 -19.16 -2.26
CA TYR A 155 -2.73 -19.66 -0.91
C TYR A 155 -3.95 -20.49 -0.56
N HIS A 156 -3.72 -21.61 0.08
CA HIS A 156 -4.77 -22.42 0.68
C HIS A 156 -4.34 -22.87 2.07
N PRO A 157 -5.23 -22.85 3.07
CA PRO A 157 -4.86 -23.21 4.45
C PRO A 157 -4.23 -24.60 4.61
N GLN A 158 -4.61 -25.55 3.76
CA GLN A 158 -4.12 -26.93 3.84
C GLN A 158 -2.81 -27.15 3.09
N THR A 159 -2.55 -26.41 2.01
CA THR A 159 -1.40 -26.66 1.13
C THR A 159 -0.35 -25.55 1.17
N GLY A 160 -0.66 -24.40 1.78
CA GLY A 160 0.24 -23.27 1.82
C GLY A 160 0.15 -22.38 0.57
N ALA A 161 1.18 -21.56 0.36
CA ALA A 161 1.25 -20.64 -0.76
C ALA A 161 2.13 -21.21 -1.87
N HIS A 162 1.62 -21.19 -3.08
CA HIS A 162 2.30 -21.70 -4.27
C HIS A 162 2.15 -20.73 -5.43
N GLU A 163 3.24 -20.58 -6.17
CA GLU A 163 3.26 -19.79 -7.40
C GLU A 163 2.69 -20.57 -8.58
N ASN A 164 2.09 -19.83 -9.49
CA ASN A 164 1.56 -20.35 -10.73
C ASN A 164 1.95 -19.40 -11.86
N TYR A 165 2.71 -19.89 -12.82
CA TYR A 165 3.27 -19.11 -13.90
C TYR A 165 2.46 -19.22 -15.19
N GLY A 166 2.20 -18.09 -15.85
CA GLY A 166 1.76 -18.03 -17.26
C GLY A 166 0.57 -18.92 -17.62
N GLY A 167 0.76 -19.82 -18.57
CA GLY A 167 -0.30 -20.59 -19.22
C GLY A 167 -1.09 -21.55 -18.33
N ILE A 168 -0.64 -21.83 -17.12
CA ILE A 168 -1.40 -22.69 -16.19
C ILE A 168 -2.56 -21.92 -15.54
N ARG A 169 -2.56 -20.59 -15.62
CA ARG A 169 -3.63 -19.76 -15.02
C ARG A 169 -5.01 -20.02 -15.62
N GLU A 170 -5.06 -20.43 -16.88
CA GLU A 170 -6.32 -20.63 -17.60
C GLU A 170 -7.06 -21.92 -17.19
N THR A 171 -6.40 -22.81 -16.46
CA THR A 171 -6.98 -24.10 -16.04
C THR A 171 -7.53 -24.11 -14.62
N TYR A 172 -7.45 -23.01 -13.93
CA TYR A 172 -8.01 -22.82 -12.60
C TYR A 172 -9.18 -21.79 -12.65
#